data_49bbfe15e83587ca35e3f2f023c18f72
#
_entry.id   49bbfe15e83587ca35e3f2f023c18f72
#
_cell.length_a   1.000
_cell.length_b   1.000
_cell.length_c   1.000
_cell.angle_alpha   90.00
_cell.angle_beta   90.00
_cell.angle_gamma   90.00
#
_symmetry.space_group_name_H-M   'P 1'
#
loop_
_entity.id
_entity.type
_entity.pdbx_description
1 polymer ?
#
loop_
_entity_poly.entity_id
_entity_poly.type
_entity_poly.pdbx_seq_one_letter_code
_entity_poly.pdbx_strand_id
1 'polypeptide(L)'
;MEKKYKLAFFFYGYNLAETTRAIEVAIALRKRGVQIEFFSHGGPHSIRPAEVGFTHTLLLPEHTPKHHDRFLDLDHGKARGELFSPEEWMNFAKSEIEVLTKFKPDAVYGGFNLSSVLSTRATNCPLVYLLPAQATPAYYENKMGTFPEFIENPVTRIIPQSWKNFLFNQLMTKINYMPIRNINRAAKALGARLLKSPFEILSGDLVLLSDLAEMTGLPSSKLPLNHFYIGPIFAHLPLEVPEEVKKVFNGSELKIFCAMGSSGTAEVLRATINALKETPYRVVAATTSIVDP
;
A
#
# COMPACT_ATOMS: atom_id res chain seq x y z
N MET A 1 0.55 -17.94 32.96
CA MET A 1 -0.37 -17.13 32.08
C MET A 1 0.39 -16.79 30.83
N GLU A 2 -0.09 -17.22 29.65
CA GLU A 2 0.51 -16.81 28.41
C GLU A 2 0.41 -15.29 28.24
N LYS A 3 1.47 -14.67 27.76
CA LYS A 3 1.50 -13.22 27.49
C LYS A 3 0.48 -12.91 26.38
N LYS A 4 -0.50 -12.08 26.67
CA LYS A 4 -1.46 -11.60 25.68
C LYS A 4 -0.85 -10.42 24.92
N TYR A 5 -0.50 -10.62 23.65
CA TYR A 5 0.05 -9.57 22.80
C TYR A 5 -0.99 -8.52 22.42
N LYS A 6 -0.55 -7.27 22.29
CA LYS A 6 -1.35 -6.12 21.87
C LYS A 6 -0.74 -5.48 20.63
N LEU A 7 -1.54 -5.27 19.59
CA LEU A 7 -1.10 -4.61 18.37
C LEU A 7 -1.97 -3.40 18.05
N ALA A 8 -1.32 -2.30 17.67
CA ALA A 8 -1.96 -1.13 17.10
C ALA A 8 -1.90 -1.21 15.57
N PHE A 9 -3.06 -1.14 14.91
CA PHE A 9 -3.17 -1.17 13.46
C PHE A 9 -3.42 0.23 12.94
N PHE A 10 -2.38 0.89 12.44
CA PHE A 10 -2.53 2.15 11.70
C PHE A 10 -2.73 1.84 10.22
N PHE A 11 -3.73 2.44 9.59
CA PHE A 11 -4.03 2.21 8.18
C PHE A 11 -4.49 3.48 7.47
N TYR A 12 -4.29 3.50 6.16
CA TYR A 12 -4.70 4.60 5.30
C TYR A 12 -6.12 4.38 4.78
N GLY A 13 -7.10 5.05 5.37
CA GLY A 13 -8.53 4.83 5.12
C GLY A 13 -9.06 5.31 3.76
N TYR A 14 -8.22 5.92 2.92
CA TYR A 14 -8.55 6.25 1.52
C TYR A 14 -8.27 5.11 0.54
N ASN A 15 -7.51 4.09 0.96
CA ASN A 15 -7.19 2.95 0.11
C ASN A 15 -7.92 1.70 0.59
N LEU A 16 -8.89 1.22 -0.22
CA LEU A 16 -9.68 0.02 0.10
C LEU A 16 -8.79 -1.22 0.24
N ALA A 17 -7.80 -1.38 -0.64
CA ALA A 17 -6.93 -2.55 -0.63
C ALA A 17 -6.07 -2.61 0.65
N GLU A 18 -5.55 -1.48 1.12
CA GLU A 18 -4.79 -1.43 2.37
C GLU A 18 -5.68 -1.68 3.59
N THR A 19 -6.89 -1.09 3.59
CA THR A 19 -7.86 -1.29 4.66
C THR A 19 -8.28 -2.76 4.77
N THR A 20 -8.62 -3.39 3.65
CA THR A 20 -9.07 -4.80 3.65
C THR A 20 -7.93 -5.76 4.00
N ARG A 21 -6.72 -5.54 3.50
CA ARG A 21 -5.54 -6.33 3.90
C ARG A 21 -5.26 -6.24 5.40
N ALA A 22 -5.34 -5.04 5.97
CA ALA A 22 -5.18 -4.85 7.41
C ALA A 22 -6.23 -5.62 8.21
N ILE A 23 -7.49 -5.61 7.76
CA ILE A 23 -8.58 -6.36 8.38
C ILE A 23 -8.33 -7.88 8.34
N GLU A 24 -7.93 -8.42 7.20
CA GLU A 24 -7.67 -9.86 7.07
C GLU A 24 -6.52 -10.33 7.97
N VAL A 25 -5.43 -9.56 8.03
CA VAL A 25 -4.32 -9.82 8.96
C VAL A 25 -4.81 -9.77 10.40
N ALA A 26 -5.61 -8.77 10.75
CA ALA A 26 -6.14 -8.62 12.11
C ALA A 26 -7.09 -9.78 12.48
N ILE A 27 -7.95 -10.24 11.58
CA ILE A 27 -8.81 -11.41 11.79
C ILE A 27 -7.97 -12.67 12.09
N ALA A 28 -6.92 -12.89 11.30
CA ALA A 28 -6.03 -14.03 11.49
C ALA A 28 -5.30 -14.00 12.85
N LEU A 29 -4.85 -12.82 13.27
CA LEU A 29 -4.18 -12.63 14.55
C LEU A 29 -5.14 -12.68 15.75
N ARG A 30 -6.37 -12.15 15.62
CA ARG A 30 -7.41 -12.25 16.64
C ARG A 30 -7.77 -13.70 16.97
N LYS A 31 -7.81 -14.58 15.95
CA LYS A 31 -7.99 -16.04 16.15
C LYS A 31 -6.88 -16.67 16.97
N ARG A 32 -5.71 -16.04 17.06
CA ARG A 32 -4.56 -16.46 17.90
C ARG A 32 -4.50 -15.75 19.26
N GLY A 33 -5.57 -15.04 19.64
CA GLY A 33 -5.68 -14.39 20.94
C GLY A 33 -4.96 -13.03 21.04
N VAL A 34 -4.52 -12.45 19.93
CA VAL A 34 -3.91 -11.12 19.91
C VAL A 34 -4.98 -10.05 20.09
N GLN A 35 -4.76 -9.10 20.99
CA GLN A 35 -5.60 -7.90 21.14
C GLN A 35 -5.21 -6.88 20.07
N ILE A 36 -6.21 -6.38 19.33
CA ILE A 36 -5.99 -5.48 18.20
C ILE A 36 -6.94 -4.30 18.30
N GLU A 37 -6.40 -3.10 18.11
CA GLU A 37 -7.17 -1.88 17.91
C GLU A 37 -6.70 -1.17 16.64
N PHE A 38 -7.65 -0.63 15.90
CA PHE A 38 -7.43 0.10 14.66
C PHE A 38 -7.45 1.60 14.90
N PHE A 39 -6.56 2.29 14.20
CA PHE A 39 -6.41 3.74 14.25
C PHE A 39 -6.22 4.27 12.83
N SER A 40 -6.89 5.36 12.48
CA SER A 40 -6.70 6.02 11.18
C SER A 40 -6.93 7.51 11.26
N HIS A 41 -6.35 8.23 10.32
CA HIS A 41 -6.63 9.64 10.09
C HIS A 41 -7.83 9.84 9.14
N GLY A 42 -8.86 8.99 9.24
CA GLY A 42 -10.09 9.09 8.45
C GLY A 42 -9.96 8.52 7.03
N GLY A 43 -10.94 8.86 6.22
CA GLY A 43 -11.09 8.38 4.85
C GLY A 43 -12.36 7.53 4.66
N PRO A 44 -12.81 7.32 3.41
CA PRO A 44 -14.10 6.68 3.10
C PRO A 44 -14.19 5.22 3.58
N HIS A 45 -13.05 4.56 3.79
CA HIS A 45 -13.01 3.15 4.24
C HIS A 45 -12.64 3.00 5.73
N SER A 46 -12.51 4.11 6.48
CA SER A 46 -12.05 4.09 7.87
C SER A 46 -12.99 3.34 8.82
N ILE A 47 -14.27 3.25 8.51
CA ILE A 47 -15.27 2.53 9.32
C ILE A 47 -15.19 1.00 9.18
N ARG A 48 -14.58 0.48 8.12
CA ARG A 48 -14.57 -0.94 7.80
C ARG A 48 -14.09 -1.87 8.92
N PRO A 49 -13.04 -1.56 9.71
CA PRO A 49 -12.64 -2.40 10.83
C PRO A 49 -13.76 -2.55 11.88
N ALA A 50 -14.54 -1.49 12.14
CA ALA A 50 -15.66 -1.54 13.08
C ALA A 50 -16.81 -2.43 12.57
N GLU A 51 -17.06 -2.46 11.26
CA GLU A 51 -18.08 -3.33 10.64
C GLU A 51 -17.81 -4.82 10.87
N VAL A 52 -16.55 -5.20 11.09
CA VAL A 52 -16.13 -6.59 11.39
C VAL A 52 -15.75 -6.80 12.86
N GLY A 53 -16.17 -5.89 13.73
CA GLY A 53 -16.11 -6.01 15.18
C GLY A 53 -14.73 -5.75 15.78
N PHE A 54 -13.92 -4.88 15.18
CA PHE A 54 -12.74 -4.30 15.80
C PHE A 54 -13.03 -2.91 16.37
N THR A 55 -12.36 -2.57 17.47
CA THR A 55 -12.33 -1.18 17.94
C THR A 55 -11.57 -0.34 16.91
N HIS A 56 -12.16 0.78 16.49
CA HIS A 56 -11.53 1.77 15.64
C HIS A 56 -11.60 3.14 16.28
N THR A 57 -10.49 3.86 16.30
CA THR A 57 -10.38 5.22 16.80
C THR A 57 -9.91 6.14 15.67
N LEU A 58 -10.69 7.18 15.42
CA LEU A 58 -10.31 8.26 14.49
C LEU A 58 -9.30 9.17 15.17
N LEU A 59 -8.19 9.44 14.47
CA LEU A 59 -7.13 10.33 14.91
C LEU A 59 -7.26 11.71 14.26
N LEU A 60 -6.91 12.74 14.99
CA LEU A 60 -6.87 14.11 14.49
C LEU A 60 -5.43 14.61 14.36
N PRO A 61 -5.13 15.39 13.29
CA PRO A 61 -6.03 15.80 12.22
C PRO A 61 -6.40 14.65 11.28
N GLU A 62 -7.53 14.79 10.57
CA GLU A 62 -7.90 13.85 9.53
C GLU A 62 -7.15 14.11 8.22
N HIS A 63 -6.91 13.06 7.45
CA HIS A 63 -6.57 13.19 6.05
C HIS A 63 -7.75 13.80 5.29
N THR A 64 -7.46 14.69 4.36
CA THR A 64 -8.46 15.32 3.51
C THR A 64 -8.45 14.70 2.11
N PRO A 65 -9.52 14.87 1.30
CA PRO A 65 -9.49 14.50 -0.11
C PRO A 65 -8.30 15.11 -0.86
N LYS A 66 -7.89 16.34 -0.53
CA LYS A 66 -6.69 16.98 -1.13
C LYS A 66 -5.39 16.22 -0.85
N HIS A 67 -5.25 15.62 0.33
CA HIS A 67 -4.10 14.77 0.63
C HIS A 67 -4.10 13.52 -0.25
N HIS A 68 -5.28 12.94 -0.47
CA HIS A 68 -5.43 11.77 -1.33
C HIS A 68 -5.15 12.10 -2.81
N ASP A 69 -5.73 13.19 -3.32
CA ASP A 69 -5.47 13.66 -4.69
C ASP A 69 -3.98 13.93 -4.91
N ARG A 70 -3.32 14.61 -3.95
CA ARG A 70 -1.88 14.83 -4.00
C ARG A 70 -1.08 13.53 -3.99
N PHE A 71 -1.50 12.56 -3.19
CA PHE A 71 -0.88 11.23 -3.18
C PHE A 71 -0.97 10.57 -4.57
N LEU A 72 -2.15 10.56 -5.18
CA LEU A 72 -2.36 10.01 -6.52
C LEU A 72 -1.55 10.77 -7.59
N ASP A 73 -1.48 12.09 -7.50
CA ASP A 73 -0.69 12.90 -8.43
C ASP A 73 0.81 12.62 -8.31
N LEU A 74 1.32 12.38 -7.11
CA LEU A 74 2.71 11.97 -6.90
C LEU A 74 2.95 10.54 -7.43
N ASP A 75 2.05 9.61 -7.15
CA ASP A 75 2.12 8.22 -7.60
C ASP A 75 2.10 8.11 -9.13
N HIS A 76 1.26 8.92 -9.79
CA HIS A 76 1.17 8.97 -11.24
C HIS A 76 2.22 9.89 -11.90
N GLY A 77 3.15 10.48 -11.14
CA GLY A 77 4.17 11.39 -11.67
C GLY A 77 3.65 12.73 -12.17
N LYS A 78 2.39 13.09 -11.89
CA LYS A 78 1.76 14.37 -12.26
C LYS A 78 2.19 15.51 -11.35
N ALA A 79 2.56 15.23 -10.12
CA ALA A 79 3.12 16.18 -9.16
C ALA A 79 4.56 15.83 -8.79
N ARG A 80 5.25 16.78 -8.16
CA ARG A 80 6.60 16.61 -7.61
C ARG A 80 6.66 17.14 -6.18
N GLY A 81 7.65 16.69 -5.42
CA GLY A 81 7.89 17.12 -4.04
C GLY A 81 7.39 16.11 -3.02
N GLU A 82 7.24 16.57 -1.78
CA GLU A 82 6.80 15.72 -0.67
C GLU A 82 5.28 15.72 -0.53
N LEU A 83 4.74 14.63 0.01
CA LEU A 83 3.30 14.46 0.20
C LEU A 83 2.75 15.48 1.20
N PHE A 84 3.43 15.65 2.33
CA PHE A 84 3.03 16.51 3.43
C PHE A 84 4.06 17.59 3.73
N SER A 85 3.61 18.71 4.28
CA SER A 85 4.47 19.71 4.92
C SER A 85 5.10 19.16 6.20
N PRO A 86 6.16 19.80 6.76
CA PRO A 86 6.73 19.38 8.04
C PRO A 86 5.73 19.42 9.20
N GLU A 87 4.80 20.35 9.15
CA GLU A 87 3.78 20.53 10.18
C GLU A 87 2.72 19.43 10.12
N GLU A 88 2.25 19.08 8.92
CA GLU A 88 1.32 17.98 8.71
C GLU A 88 1.93 16.64 9.17
N TRP A 89 3.17 16.32 8.74
CA TRP A 89 3.89 15.15 9.23
C TRP A 89 3.96 15.09 10.76
N MET A 90 4.27 16.24 11.39
CA MET A 90 4.38 16.33 12.84
C MET A 90 3.04 16.15 13.53
N ASN A 91 1.96 16.72 13.00
CA ASN A 91 0.64 16.66 13.61
C ASN A 91 0.04 15.25 13.52
N PHE A 92 0.18 14.56 12.39
CA PHE A 92 -0.20 13.15 12.26
C PHE A 92 0.58 12.29 13.27
N ALA A 93 1.90 12.40 13.29
CA ALA A 93 2.71 11.60 14.19
C ALA A 93 2.45 11.89 15.68
N LYS A 94 2.11 13.13 16.09
CA LYS A 94 1.79 13.45 17.49
C LYS A 94 0.57 12.68 17.99
N SER A 95 -0.52 12.66 17.25
CA SER A 95 -1.73 11.93 17.66
C SER A 95 -1.49 10.42 17.72
N GLU A 96 -0.66 9.89 16.81
CA GLU A 96 -0.23 8.49 16.89
C GLU A 96 0.64 8.22 18.12
N ILE A 97 1.59 9.11 18.47
CA ILE A 97 2.41 9.01 19.68
C ILE A 97 1.54 9.00 20.94
N GLU A 98 0.50 9.82 20.99
CA GLU A 98 -0.47 9.82 22.10
C GLU A 98 -1.15 8.46 22.26
N VAL A 99 -1.59 7.87 21.15
CA VAL A 99 -2.17 6.53 21.14
C VAL A 99 -1.16 5.49 21.60
N LEU A 100 0.05 5.48 21.04
CA LEU A 100 1.09 4.51 21.40
C LEU A 100 1.45 4.60 22.89
N THR A 101 1.46 5.81 23.44
CA THR A 101 1.73 6.04 24.86
C THR A 101 0.62 5.51 25.77
N LYS A 102 -0.64 5.65 25.36
CA LYS A 102 -1.82 5.19 26.13
C LYS A 102 -2.07 3.69 25.97
N PHE A 103 -2.11 3.21 24.73
CA PHE A 103 -2.46 1.85 24.38
C PHE A 103 -1.30 0.87 24.72
N LYS A 104 -0.05 1.32 24.62
CA LYS A 104 1.17 0.56 24.88
C LYS A 104 1.18 -0.78 24.13
N PRO A 105 1.13 -0.76 22.79
CA PRO A 105 1.17 -2.00 22.00
C PRO A 105 2.56 -2.64 22.06
N ASP A 106 2.62 -3.95 21.83
CA ASP A 106 3.89 -4.68 21.65
C ASP A 106 4.50 -4.40 20.26
N ALA A 107 3.67 -4.06 19.26
CA ALA A 107 4.09 -3.59 17.94
C ALA A 107 2.98 -2.83 17.22
N VAL A 108 3.38 -2.09 16.19
CA VAL A 108 2.49 -1.38 15.26
C VAL A 108 2.47 -2.10 13.93
N TYR A 109 1.28 -2.32 13.37
CA TYR A 109 1.08 -2.66 11.97
C TYR A 109 0.83 -1.36 11.19
N GLY A 110 1.69 -1.06 10.21
CA GLY A 110 1.56 0.10 9.34
C GLY A 110 0.91 -0.29 8.00
N GLY A 111 -0.42 -0.16 7.91
CA GLY A 111 -1.18 -0.39 6.69
C GLY A 111 -1.14 0.83 5.77
N PHE A 112 0.01 1.13 5.18
CA PHE A 112 0.27 2.30 4.34
C PHE A 112 0.04 3.65 5.03
N ASN A 113 0.00 3.66 6.37
CA ASN A 113 -0.03 4.92 7.14
C ASN A 113 1.40 5.45 7.27
N LEU A 114 1.75 6.43 6.42
CA LEU A 114 3.15 6.86 6.24
C LEU A 114 3.76 7.55 7.46
N SER A 115 2.94 8.20 8.30
CA SER A 115 3.40 8.86 9.54
C SER A 115 3.82 7.88 10.62
N SER A 116 3.40 6.61 10.53
CA SER A 116 3.77 5.57 11.50
C SER A 116 5.28 5.39 11.68
N VAL A 117 6.08 5.67 10.64
CA VAL A 117 7.54 5.62 10.76
C VAL A 117 8.07 6.66 11.74
N LEU A 118 7.43 7.82 11.86
CA LEU A 118 7.82 8.86 12.81
C LEU A 118 7.38 8.52 14.23
N SER A 119 6.11 8.17 14.40
CA SER A 119 5.51 7.88 15.70
C SER A 119 6.16 6.67 16.37
N THR A 120 6.44 5.61 15.61
CA THR A 120 7.11 4.42 16.12
C THR A 120 8.58 4.67 16.45
N ARG A 121 9.30 5.46 15.65
CA ARG A 121 10.68 5.86 15.97
C ARG A 121 10.76 6.76 17.21
N ALA A 122 9.79 7.66 17.39
CA ALA A 122 9.73 8.54 18.56
C ALA A 122 9.42 7.78 19.86
N THR A 123 8.64 6.70 19.77
CA THR A 123 8.23 5.88 20.92
C THR A 123 9.05 4.60 21.11
N ASN A 124 9.98 4.31 20.22
CA ASN A 124 10.71 3.04 20.15
C ASN A 124 9.77 1.80 20.11
N CYS A 125 8.59 1.93 19.50
CA CYS A 125 7.66 0.83 19.30
C CYS A 125 8.01 0.08 18.01
N PRO A 126 8.09 -1.25 18.01
CA PRO A 126 8.38 -2.02 16.80
C PRO A 126 7.33 -1.77 15.71
N LEU A 127 7.79 -1.62 14.47
CA LEU A 127 6.94 -1.36 13.30
C LEU A 127 6.97 -2.53 12.32
N VAL A 128 5.80 -3.00 11.94
CA VAL A 128 5.61 -4.03 10.92
C VAL A 128 4.89 -3.40 9.73
N TYR A 129 5.48 -3.49 8.54
CA TYR A 129 4.82 -3.11 7.29
C TYR A 129 4.42 -4.33 6.47
N LEU A 130 3.27 -4.19 5.79
CA LEU A 130 2.84 -5.10 4.72
C LEU A 130 2.96 -4.34 3.39
N LEU A 131 3.79 -4.83 2.49
CA LEU A 131 4.14 -4.14 1.24
C LEU A 131 4.17 -5.13 0.07
N PRO A 132 4.03 -4.65 -1.18
CA PRO A 132 4.46 -5.41 -2.34
C PRO A 132 6.00 -5.33 -2.47
N ALA A 133 6.61 -6.36 -3.06
CA ALA A 133 8.07 -6.46 -3.16
C ALA A 133 8.71 -5.27 -3.91
N GLN A 134 8.01 -4.71 -4.91
CA GLN A 134 8.47 -3.54 -5.65
C GLN A 134 8.56 -2.25 -4.82
N ALA A 135 7.96 -2.21 -3.65
CA ALA A 135 8.10 -1.07 -2.73
C ALA A 135 9.39 -1.15 -1.89
N THR A 136 10.20 -2.19 -2.06
CA THR A 136 11.43 -2.40 -1.27
C THR A 136 12.69 -2.13 -2.08
N PRO A 137 13.79 -1.64 -1.45
CA PRO A 137 15.08 -1.49 -2.12
C PRO A 137 15.59 -2.79 -2.74
N ALA A 138 15.38 -3.93 -2.06
CA ALA A 138 15.84 -5.24 -2.50
C ALA A 138 15.35 -5.61 -3.92
N TYR A 139 14.17 -5.17 -4.31
CA TYR A 139 13.64 -5.38 -5.66
C TYR A 139 14.52 -4.74 -6.73
N TYR A 140 14.91 -3.48 -6.54
CA TYR A 140 15.74 -2.73 -7.48
C TYR A 140 17.23 -3.14 -7.40
N GLU A 141 17.75 -3.44 -6.23
CA GLU A 141 19.11 -3.95 -6.03
C GLU A 141 19.33 -5.27 -6.76
N ASN A 142 18.30 -6.10 -6.85
CA ASN A 142 18.31 -7.34 -7.62
C ASN A 142 17.86 -7.18 -9.08
N LYS A 143 17.75 -5.95 -9.60
CA LYS A 143 17.46 -5.61 -11.01
C LYS A 143 16.09 -6.10 -11.50
N MET A 144 15.12 -6.20 -10.62
CA MET A 144 13.75 -6.64 -10.94
C MET A 144 12.89 -5.52 -11.52
N GLY A 145 13.26 -4.25 -11.32
CA GLY A 145 12.50 -3.10 -11.81
C GLY A 145 12.56 -2.96 -13.34
N THR A 146 11.41 -2.70 -13.95
CA THR A 146 11.27 -2.38 -15.37
C THR A 146 11.08 -0.88 -15.54
N PHE A 147 11.77 -0.29 -16.51
CA PHE A 147 11.62 1.13 -16.84
C PHE A 147 10.17 1.42 -17.24
N PRO A 148 9.47 2.35 -16.57
CA PRO A 148 8.05 2.59 -16.82
C PRO A 148 7.81 3.31 -18.14
N GLU A 149 6.82 2.85 -18.91
CA GLU A 149 6.46 3.45 -20.20
C GLU A 149 5.98 4.90 -20.08
N PHE A 150 5.30 5.25 -18.97
CA PHE A 150 4.76 6.60 -18.77
C PHE A 150 5.81 7.70 -18.63
N ILE A 151 7.07 7.35 -18.39
CA ILE A 151 8.20 8.30 -18.38
C ILE A 151 9.01 8.24 -19.68
N GLU A 152 8.59 7.44 -20.67
CA GLU A 152 9.22 7.41 -21.99
C GLU A 152 9.08 8.74 -22.71
N ASN A 153 10.15 9.11 -23.38
CA ASN A 153 10.22 10.27 -24.26
C ASN A 153 10.96 9.90 -25.56
N PRO A 154 10.99 10.75 -26.59
CA PRO A 154 11.63 10.44 -27.87
C PRO A 154 13.08 9.96 -27.74
N VAL A 155 13.83 10.47 -26.75
CA VAL A 155 15.23 10.08 -26.51
C VAL A 155 15.31 8.69 -25.87
N THR A 156 14.46 8.40 -24.90
CA THR A 156 14.48 7.10 -24.24
C THR A 156 13.92 5.97 -25.10
N ARG A 157 13.08 6.27 -26.09
CA ARG A 157 12.54 5.26 -27.03
C ARG A 157 13.60 4.60 -27.91
N ILE A 158 14.68 5.29 -28.23
CA ILE A 158 15.78 4.71 -29.02
C ILE A 158 16.74 3.88 -28.21
N ILE A 159 16.64 3.92 -26.86
CA ILE A 159 17.52 3.15 -25.96
C ILE A 159 16.94 1.73 -25.82
N PRO A 160 17.74 0.67 -25.97
CA PRO A 160 17.30 -0.70 -25.73
C PRO A 160 16.70 -0.88 -24.32
N GLN A 161 15.62 -1.66 -24.21
CA GLN A 161 14.88 -1.85 -22.95
C GLN A 161 15.78 -2.38 -21.81
N SER A 162 16.72 -3.27 -22.13
CA SER A 162 17.69 -3.79 -21.17
C SER A 162 18.55 -2.70 -20.52
N TRP A 163 18.98 -1.72 -21.31
CA TRP A 163 19.76 -0.58 -20.82
C TRP A 163 18.92 0.37 -19.99
N LYS A 164 17.66 0.64 -20.43
CA LYS A 164 16.70 1.41 -19.65
C LYS A 164 16.46 0.78 -18.29
N ASN A 165 16.21 -0.53 -18.26
CA ASN A 165 15.98 -1.27 -17.02
C ASN A 165 17.22 -1.25 -16.12
N PHE A 166 18.42 -1.44 -16.68
CA PHE A 166 19.66 -1.35 -15.90
C PHE A 166 19.84 0.01 -15.24
N LEU A 167 19.72 1.09 -16.02
CA LEU A 167 19.83 2.46 -15.49
C LEU A 167 18.74 2.76 -14.46
N PHE A 168 17.51 2.36 -14.73
CA PHE A 168 16.37 2.56 -13.84
C PHE A 168 16.63 1.90 -12.48
N ASN A 169 17.03 0.64 -12.45
CA ASN A 169 17.32 -0.04 -11.19
C ASN A 169 18.48 0.61 -10.42
N GLN A 170 19.53 1.07 -11.11
CA GLN A 170 20.64 1.80 -10.48
C GLN A 170 20.19 3.16 -9.92
N LEU A 171 19.29 3.84 -10.63
CA LEU A 171 18.75 5.12 -10.18
C LEU A 171 17.81 4.95 -9.00
N MET A 172 16.92 3.96 -9.02
CA MET A 172 15.94 3.72 -7.95
C MET A 172 16.60 3.44 -6.60
N THR A 173 17.77 2.82 -6.58
CA THR A 173 18.53 2.59 -5.35
C THR A 173 19.29 3.83 -4.84
N LYS A 174 19.57 4.80 -5.71
CA LYS A 174 20.41 5.97 -5.41
C LYS A 174 19.66 7.30 -5.39
N ILE A 175 18.64 7.43 -6.22
CA ILE A 175 17.84 8.66 -6.31
C ILE A 175 16.64 8.53 -5.41
N ASN A 176 16.55 9.49 -4.50
CA ASN A 176 15.38 9.73 -3.70
C ASN A 176 14.26 10.26 -4.59
N TYR A 177 13.37 9.39 -5.05
CA TYR A 177 12.19 9.75 -5.85
C TYR A 177 11.29 10.73 -5.10
N MET A 178 11.13 10.52 -3.81
CA MET A 178 10.49 11.47 -2.91
C MET A 178 11.52 12.17 -2.05
N PRO A 179 11.56 13.51 -2.05
CA PRO A 179 12.35 14.24 -1.07
C PRO A 179 11.91 13.86 0.34
N ILE A 180 12.87 13.73 1.25
CA ILE A 180 12.62 13.42 2.68
C ILE A 180 12.93 14.59 3.60
N ARG A 181 12.96 15.80 3.06
CA ARG A 181 13.33 17.01 3.80
C ARG A 181 12.27 17.39 4.83
N ASN A 182 11.01 17.36 4.44
CA ASN A 182 9.90 17.74 5.32
C ASN A 182 9.69 16.72 6.43
N ILE A 183 9.65 15.44 6.07
CA ILE A 183 9.51 14.36 7.06
C ILE A 183 10.70 14.37 8.05
N ASN A 184 11.92 14.66 7.59
CA ASN A 184 13.08 14.78 8.47
C ASN A 184 13.05 16.01 9.37
N ARG A 185 12.43 17.11 8.93
CA ARG A 185 12.16 18.25 9.82
C ARG A 185 11.19 17.87 10.94
N ALA A 186 10.12 17.14 10.60
CA ALA A 186 9.19 16.62 11.58
C ALA A 186 9.87 15.62 12.53
N ALA A 187 10.66 14.67 12.00
CA ALA A 187 11.43 13.72 12.79
C ALA A 187 12.31 14.40 13.82
N LYS A 188 13.06 15.43 13.39
CA LYS A 188 13.92 16.23 14.29
C LYS A 188 13.11 16.90 15.40
N ALA A 189 11.97 17.50 15.07
CA ALA A 189 11.09 18.16 16.05
C ALA A 189 10.48 17.19 17.05
N LEU A 190 10.25 15.92 16.65
CA LEU A 190 9.73 14.86 17.50
C LEU A 190 10.81 14.07 18.26
N GLY A 191 12.10 14.40 18.08
CA GLY A 191 13.20 13.63 18.66
C GLY A 191 13.37 12.24 18.05
N ALA A 192 12.77 11.98 16.90
CA ALA A 192 12.84 10.71 16.21
C ALA A 192 14.10 10.61 15.33
N ARG A 193 14.58 9.38 15.11
CA ARG A 193 15.71 9.12 14.21
C ARG A 193 15.37 9.55 12.77
N LEU A 194 16.26 10.34 12.15
CA LEU A 194 16.09 10.81 10.78
C LEU A 194 16.08 9.64 9.76
N LEU A 195 15.35 9.84 8.68
CA LEU A 195 15.35 8.94 7.54
C LEU A 195 16.58 9.23 6.66
N LYS A 196 17.20 8.19 6.14
CA LYS A 196 18.35 8.27 5.22
C LYS A 196 17.93 8.18 3.76
N SER A 197 16.77 7.57 3.49
CA SER A 197 16.22 7.42 2.14
C SER A 197 14.68 7.43 2.18
N PRO A 198 13.99 7.70 1.06
CA PRO A 198 12.54 7.61 0.97
C PRO A 198 11.98 6.21 1.25
N PHE A 199 12.74 5.17 0.91
CA PHE A 199 12.34 3.79 1.21
C PHE A 199 12.14 3.55 2.71
N GLU A 200 12.79 4.36 3.57
CA GLU A 200 12.60 4.23 5.01
C GLU A 200 11.22 4.71 5.50
N ILE A 201 10.45 5.42 4.67
CA ILE A 201 9.06 5.79 4.99
C ILE A 201 8.18 4.55 5.12
N LEU A 202 8.45 3.54 4.31
CA LEU A 202 7.75 2.25 4.29
C LEU A 202 8.62 1.11 4.86
N SER A 203 9.64 1.41 5.64
CA SER A 203 10.52 0.41 6.25
C SER A 203 10.20 0.24 7.73
N GLY A 204 10.03 -1.00 8.15
CA GLY A 204 9.79 -1.39 9.54
C GLY A 204 10.87 -2.33 10.10
N ASP A 205 10.72 -2.69 11.36
CA ASP A 205 11.53 -3.74 12.01
C ASP A 205 11.24 -5.10 11.38
N LEU A 206 10.03 -5.29 10.84
CA LEU A 206 9.59 -6.43 10.06
C LEU A 206 8.84 -5.95 8.83
N VAL A 207 9.14 -6.52 7.66
CA VAL A 207 8.45 -6.26 6.40
C VAL A 207 7.87 -7.56 5.86
N LEU A 208 6.56 -7.58 5.70
CA LEU A 208 5.81 -8.68 5.15
C LEU A 208 5.50 -8.37 3.68
N LEU A 209 5.86 -9.27 2.78
CA LEU A 209 5.62 -9.11 1.34
C LEU A 209 4.38 -9.89 0.93
N SER A 210 3.35 -9.18 0.49
CA SER A 210 2.06 -9.76 0.06
C SER A 210 2.08 -10.33 -1.36
N ASP A 211 3.23 -10.81 -1.77
CA ASP A 211 3.50 -11.38 -3.10
C ASP A 211 3.94 -12.84 -2.98
N LEU A 212 4.09 -13.47 -4.14
CA LEU A 212 4.79 -14.75 -4.31
C LEU A 212 6.16 -14.49 -4.93
N ALA A 213 7.19 -15.16 -4.42
CA ALA A 213 8.57 -15.01 -4.93
C ALA A 213 8.65 -15.35 -6.44
N GLU A 214 7.88 -16.35 -6.87
CA GLU A 214 7.79 -16.79 -8.26
C GLU A 214 7.22 -15.70 -9.19
N MET A 215 6.25 -14.92 -8.71
CA MET A 215 5.63 -13.84 -9.48
C MET A 215 6.53 -12.61 -9.58
N THR A 216 7.27 -12.31 -8.52
CA THR A 216 8.15 -11.14 -8.47
C THR A 216 9.51 -11.38 -9.13
N GLY A 217 9.90 -12.65 -9.28
CA GLY A 217 11.24 -13.04 -9.71
C GLY A 217 12.35 -12.78 -8.68
N LEU A 218 12.00 -12.27 -7.49
CA LEU A 218 12.93 -11.98 -6.40
C LEU A 218 12.89 -13.13 -5.37
N PRO A 219 13.90 -14.03 -5.34
CA PRO A 219 13.88 -15.16 -4.43
C PRO A 219 14.09 -14.71 -2.98
N SER A 220 13.52 -15.46 -2.04
CA SER A 220 13.61 -15.18 -0.60
C SER A 220 15.05 -15.06 -0.09
N SER A 221 16.00 -15.78 -0.71
CA SER A 221 17.44 -15.71 -0.36
C SER A 221 18.11 -14.37 -0.68
N LYS A 222 17.44 -13.51 -1.45
CA LYS A 222 17.91 -12.16 -1.80
C LYS A 222 17.23 -11.07 -0.99
N LEU A 223 16.30 -11.43 -0.12
CA LEU A 223 15.63 -10.48 0.77
C LEU A 223 16.53 -10.15 1.98
N PRO A 224 16.40 -8.93 2.54
CA PRO A 224 16.92 -8.63 3.87
C PRO A 224 16.37 -9.57 4.93
N LEU A 225 17.10 -9.79 6.01
CA LEU A 225 16.74 -10.75 7.09
C LEU A 225 15.39 -10.46 7.76
N ASN A 226 14.91 -9.23 7.69
CA ASN A 226 13.64 -8.81 8.26
C ASN A 226 12.51 -8.73 7.22
N HIS A 227 12.67 -9.30 6.03
CA HIS A 227 11.66 -9.33 4.97
C HIS A 227 11.20 -10.76 4.69
N PHE A 228 9.88 -10.98 4.63
CA PHE A 228 9.31 -12.31 4.45
C PHE A 228 8.15 -12.28 3.48
N TYR A 229 8.13 -13.18 2.52
CA TYR A 229 6.94 -13.43 1.70
C TYR A 229 5.87 -14.14 2.55
N ILE A 230 4.66 -13.62 2.50
CA ILE A 230 3.49 -14.21 3.17
C ILE A 230 2.38 -14.62 2.18
N GLY A 231 2.60 -14.36 0.90
CA GLY A 231 1.63 -14.60 -0.14
C GLY A 231 0.55 -13.52 -0.25
N PRO A 232 -0.30 -13.58 -1.28
CA PRO A 232 -1.36 -12.63 -1.51
C PRO A 232 -2.43 -12.72 -0.42
N ILE A 233 -2.97 -11.56 -0.03
CA ILE A 233 -4.08 -11.47 0.92
C ILE A 233 -5.33 -11.11 0.13
N PHE A 234 -6.32 -11.99 0.21
CA PHE A 234 -7.62 -11.78 -0.44
C PHE A 234 -8.61 -11.18 0.56
N ALA A 235 -9.27 -10.11 0.14
CA ALA A 235 -10.31 -9.48 0.93
C ALA A 235 -11.61 -10.29 0.92
N HIS A 236 -12.21 -10.47 2.09
CA HIS A 236 -13.54 -11.04 2.25
C HIS A 236 -14.53 -9.92 2.58
N LEU A 237 -14.97 -9.21 1.55
CA LEU A 237 -15.98 -8.17 1.73
C LEU A 237 -17.36 -8.84 1.88
N PRO A 238 -18.17 -8.43 2.86
CA PRO A 238 -19.53 -8.96 3.05
C PRO A 238 -20.51 -8.33 2.03
N LEU A 239 -20.17 -8.44 0.75
CA LEU A 239 -20.95 -7.91 -0.35
C LEU A 239 -21.53 -9.08 -1.15
N GLU A 240 -22.82 -9.00 -1.43
CA GLU A 240 -23.43 -9.96 -2.36
C GLU A 240 -23.02 -9.63 -3.78
N VAL A 241 -22.73 -10.68 -4.55
CA VAL A 241 -22.49 -10.56 -5.99
C VAL A 241 -23.80 -10.16 -6.66
N PRO A 242 -23.86 -9.08 -7.46
CA PRO A 242 -25.07 -8.68 -8.17
C PRO A 242 -25.64 -9.81 -9.02
N GLU A 243 -26.97 -9.92 -9.09
CA GLU A 243 -27.63 -11.00 -9.83
C GLU A 243 -27.31 -11.00 -11.33
N GLU A 244 -27.08 -9.82 -11.90
CA GLU A 244 -26.63 -9.66 -13.30
C GLU A 244 -25.28 -10.33 -13.51
N VAL A 245 -24.35 -10.18 -12.56
CA VAL A 245 -23.02 -10.82 -12.61
C VAL A 245 -23.16 -12.33 -12.44
N LYS A 246 -23.98 -12.78 -11.48
CA LYS A 246 -24.25 -14.21 -11.30
C LYS A 246 -24.82 -14.86 -12.56
N LYS A 247 -25.75 -14.18 -13.26
CA LYS A 247 -26.33 -14.65 -14.53
C LYS A 247 -25.27 -14.82 -15.63
N VAL A 248 -24.33 -13.89 -15.75
CA VAL A 248 -23.23 -14.00 -16.72
C VAL A 248 -22.34 -15.19 -16.40
N PHE A 249 -22.10 -15.49 -15.12
CA PHE A 249 -21.24 -16.59 -14.69
C PHE A 249 -21.98 -17.95 -14.61
N ASN A 250 -23.29 -17.99 -14.83
CA ASN A 250 -24.04 -19.22 -14.98
C ASN A 250 -23.96 -19.71 -16.45
N GLY A 251 -23.69 -21.00 -16.65
CA GLY A 251 -23.59 -21.61 -18.00
C GLY A 251 -22.24 -22.30 -18.20
N SER A 252 -22.09 -22.93 -19.37
CA SER A 252 -20.92 -23.75 -19.74
C SER A 252 -19.86 -23.00 -20.53
N GLU A 253 -20.18 -21.79 -21.03
CA GLU A 253 -19.25 -20.99 -21.83
C GLU A 253 -18.05 -20.52 -21.00
N LEU A 254 -16.93 -20.29 -21.66
CA LEU A 254 -15.75 -19.71 -21.03
C LEU A 254 -16.06 -18.29 -20.53
N LYS A 255 -15.67 -18.00 -19.29
CA LYS A 255 -15.97 -16.76 -18.60
C LYS A 255 -14.69 -15.98 -18.31
N ILE A 256 -14.74 -14.69 -18.55
CA ILE A 256 -13.61 -13.78 -18.31
C ILE A 256 -14.08 -12.68 -17.36
N PHE A 257 -13.36 -12.52 -16.26
CA PHE A 257 -13.47 -11.35 -15.39
C PHE A 257 -12.31 -10.40 -15.69
N CYS A 258 -12.65 -9.19 -16.12
CA CYS A 258 -11.68 -8.14 -16.45
C CYS A 258 -11.73 -7.04 -15.40
N ALA A 259 -10.64 -6.83 -14.67
CA ALA A 259 -10.52 -5.77 -13.68
C ALA A 259 -9.10 -5.19 -13.68
N MET A 260 -8.98 -3.87 -13.75
CA MET A 260 -7.69 -3.17 -13.73
C MET A 260 -7.40 -2.47 -12.39
N GLY A 261 -8.35 -2.50 -11.47
CA GLY A 261 -8.26 -1.73 -10.23
C GLY A 261 -8.26 -0.21 -10.46
N SER A 262 -8.06 0.55 -9.41
CA SER A 262 -8.06 2.03 -9.47
C SER A 262 -6.80 2.63 -10.12
N SER A 263 -5.73 1.86 -10.25
CA SER A 263 -4.46 2.28 -10.86
C SER A 263 -4.36 1.93 -12.36
N GLY A 264 -5.38 1.29 -12.92
CA GLY A 264 -5.43 0.95 -14.33
C GLY A 264 -5.65 2.16 -15.24
N THR A 265 -5.40 2.00 -16.54
CA THR A 265 -5.65 3.04 -17.53
C THR A 265 -6.94 2.78 -18.31
N ALA A 266 -7.75 3.82 -18.54
CA ALA A 266 -8.99 3.72 -19.29
C ALA A 266 -8.79 3.15 -20.70
N GLU A 267 -7.69 3.55 -21.36
CA GLU A 267 -7.35 3.07 -22.71
C GLU A 267 -7.15 1.55 -22.76
N VAL A 268 -6.36 1.01 -21.82
CA VAL A 268 -6.10 -0.44 -21.76
C VAL A 268 -7.38 -1.21 -21.45
N LEU A 269 -8.20 -0.73 -20.51
CA LEU A 269 -9.46 -1.37 -20.19
C LEU A 269 -10.42 -1.37 -21.39
N ARG A 270 -10.58 -0.23 -22.09
CA ARG A 270 -11.40 -0.12 -23.29
C ARG A 270 -10.88 -1.02 -24.43
N ALA A 271 -9.58 -1.04 -24.67
CA ALA A 271 -8.96 -1.91 -25.66
C ALA A 271 -9.22 -3.39 -25.35
N THR A 272 -9.08 -3.79 -24.08
CA THR A 272 -9.35 -5.17 -23.63
C THR A 272 -10.83 -5.54 -23.83
N ILE A 273 -11.75 -4.66 -23.40
CA ILE A 273 -13.19 -4.90 -23.60
C ILE A 273 -13.51 -5.02 -25.09
N ASN A 274 -12.97 -4.12 -25.93
CA ASN A 274 -13.21 -4.16 -27.38
C ASN A 274 -12.66 -5.43 -28.03
N ALA A 275 -11.47 -5.88 -27.62
CA ALA A 275 -10.90 -7.14 -28.13
C ALA A 275 -11.74 -8.37 -27.75
N LEU A 276 -12.45 -8.32 -26.64
CA LEU A 276 -13.29 -9.40 -26.15
C LEU A 276 -14.71 -9.41 -26.73
N LYS A 277 -15.17 -8.30 -27.34
CA LYS A 277 -16.54 -8.17 -27.89
C LYS A 277 -16.89 -9.22 -28.95
N GLU A 278 -15.93 -9.59 -29.80
CA GLU A 278 -16.12 -10.52 -30.91
C GLU A 278 -15.75 -11.97 -30.53
N THR A 279 -15.52 -12.24 -29.26
CA THR A 279 -15.19 -13.58 -28.77
C THR A 279 -16.45 -14.31 -28.28
N PRO A 280 -16.48 -15.65 -28.29
CA PRO A 280 -17.57 -16.41 -27.71
C PRO A 280 -17.60 -16.44 -26.19
N TYR A 281 -16.78 -15.64 -25.54
CA TYR A 281 -16.64 -15.62 -24.10
C TYR A 281 -17.69 -14.75 -23.43
N ARG A 282 -18.09 -15.14 -22.22
CA ARG A 282 -18.89 -14.28 -21.36
C ARG A 282 -17.95 -13.39 -20.54
N VAL A 283 -18.13 -12.08 -20.66
CA VAL A 283 -17.20 -11.10 -20.05
C VAL A 283 -17.95 -10.26 -19.02
N VAL A 284 -17.35 -10.15 -17.85
CA VAL A 284 -17.71 -9.14 -16.85
C VAL A 284 -16.51 -8.23 -16.65
N ALA A 285 -16.70 -6.94 -16.86
CA ALA A 285 -15.67 -5.93 -16.65
C ALA A 285 -16.01 -5.04 -15.46
N ALA A 286 -15.08 -4.95 -14.50
CA ALA A 286 -15.16 -3.96 -13.44
C ALA A 286 -14.57 -2.64 -13.94
N THR A 287 -15.43 -1.65 -14.22
CA THR A 287 -15.02 -0.36 -14.78
C THR A 287 -14.47 0.60 -13.71
N THR A 288 -14.90 0.44 -12.46
CA THR A 288 -14.53 1.31 -11.33
C THR A 288 -14.75 2.80 -11.67
N SER A 289 -13.88 3.70 -11.17
CA SER A 289 -13.88 5.12 -11.55
C SER A 289 -13.09 5.43 -12.83
N ILE A 290 -12.60 4.40 -13.55
CA ILE A 290 -11.69 4.58 -14.68
C ILE A 290 -12.46 4.78 -16.00
N VAL A 291 -13.56 4.07 -16.17
CA VAL A 291 -14.40 4.11 -17.37
C VAL A 291 -15.85 4.14 -16.93
N ASP A 292 -16.60 5.13 -17.42
CA ASP A 292 -18.06 5.10 -17.29
C ASP A 292 -18.62 3.93 -18.10
N PRO A 293 -19.57 3.19 -17.52
CA PRO A 293 -20.14 1.99 -18.13
C PRO A 293 -20.88 2.26 -19.46
#